data_0cb7464b1b9d2592232e4251c733ad50
#
_entry.id   0cb7464b1b9d2592232e4251c733ad50
#
_cell.length_a   1.000
_cell.length_b   1.000
_cell.length_c   1.000
_cell.angle_alpha   90.00
_cell.angle_beta   90.00
_cell.angle_gamma   90.00
#
_symmetry.space_group_name_H-M   'P 1'
#
loop_
_entity.id
_entity.type
_entity.pdbx_description
1 polymer ?
#
loop_
_entity_poly.entity_id
_entity_poly.type
_entity_poly.pdbx_seq_one_letter_code
_entity_poly.pdbx_strand_id
1 'polypeptide(L)'
;DWWQQVQRKGVTIQPTPVQHWSKRTFFDRNKTLWSGWMIQWSDFAFYFAGDAGYSSDFRQTVEKLGNPDLAAIPIGAYEPRDFMKSAHINPEEAVRVFNDLGAKYAIGIHWGTFKLTLEPMNEPPVRLKKALKVAGLDSRIFRTLKHGETWPAVLQN
;
A
#
# COMPACT_ATOMS: atom_id res chain seq x y z
N ASP A 1 10.47 -6.36 -15.26
CA ASP A 1 10.05 -4.97 -15.39
C ASP A 1 8.59 -4.83 -14.98
N TRP A 2 8.07 -3.61 -14.77
CA TRP A 2 6.66 -3.39 -14.48
C TRP A 2 5.77 -4.07 -15.52
N TRP A 3 4.66 -4.60 -15.07
CA TRP A 3 3.66 -5.34 -15.86
C TRP A 3 4.11 -6.70 -16.39
N GLN A 4 5.38 -7.09 -16.24
CA GLN A 4 5.78 -8.46 -16.53
C GLN A 4 5.17 -9.41 -15.51
N GLN A 5 4.70 -10.56 -15.98
CA GLN A 5 4.09 -11.54 -15.10
C GLN A 5 4.93 -12.79 -14.98
N VAL A 6 4.91 -13.38 -13.80
CA VAL A 6 5.43 -14.71 -13.53
C VAL A 6 4.30 -15.57 -12.98
N GLN A 7 4.12 -16.74 -13.56
CA GLN A 7 3.18 -17.73 -13.03
C GLN A 7 3.94 -18.87 -12.35
N ARG A 8 3.53 -19.19 -11.13
CA ARG A 8 4.12 -20.29 -10.38
C ARG A 8 3.09 -20.94 -9.46
N LYS A 9 2.90 -22.27 -9.60
CA LYS A 9 1.98 -23.05 -8.74
C LYS A 9 0.56 -22.47 -8.65
N GLY A 10 0.01 -22.02 -9.78
CA GLY A 10 -1.34 -21.44 -9.82
C GLY A 10 -1.46 -19.99 -9.32
N VAL A 11 -0.34 -19.33 -9.06
CA VAL A 11 -0.29 -17.93 -8.64
C VAL A 11 0.34 -17.08 -9.74
N THR A 12 -0.30 -15.98 -10.11
CA THR A 12 0.26 -14.95 -11.00
C THR A 12 0.80 -13.80 -10.14
N ILE A 13 2.04 -13.40 -10.38
CA ILE A 13 2.73 -12.33 -9.66
C ILE A 13 3.17 -11.29 -10.68
N GLN A 14 2.77 -10.03 -10.48
CA GLN A 14 3.07 -8.92 -11.37
C GLN A 14 3.57 -7.70 -10.59
N PRO A 15 4.78 -7.18 -10.90
CA PRO A 15 5.22 -5.87 -10.37
C PRO A 15 4.43 -4.75 -11.07
N THR A 16 4.00 -3.79 -10.29
CA THR A 16 3.26 -2.61 -10.75
C THR A 16 4.06 -1.34 -10.50
N PRO A 17 3.93 -0.29 -11.31
CA PRO A 17 4.54 0.99 -11.00
C PRO A 17 3.96 1.56 -9.70
N VAL A 18 4.79 2.27 -8.98
CA VAL A 18 4.43 3.14 -7.86
C VAL A 18 5.36 4.33 -7.84
N GLN A 19 4.89 5.47 -7.35
CA GLN A 19 5.71 6.67 -7.24
C GLN A 19 6.68 6.55 -6.07
N HIS A 20 7.91 6.14 -6.34
CA HIS A 20 9.00 6.02 -5.36
C HIS A 20 10.37 6.12 -6.07
N TRP A 21 11.38 5.59 -5.46
CA TRP A 21 12.75 5.52 -5.98
C TRP A 21 13.48 4.32 -5.38
N SER A 22 14.66 4.00 -5.94
CA SER A 22 15.55 2.98 -5.39
C SER A 22 16.97 3.51 -5.17
N LYS A 23 17.62 3.02 -4.12
CA LYS A 23 19.01 3.32 -3.82
C LYS A 23 19.56 2.32 -2.79
N ARG A 24 20.76 1.80 -3.01
CA ARG A 24 21.51 0.99 -2.04
C ARG A 24 22.86 1.61 -1.69
N THR A 25 23.44 2.35 -2.66
CA THR A 25 24.73 3.02 -2.49
C THR A 25 24.63 4.47 -2.95
N PHE A 26 25.69 5.28 -2.74
CA PHE A 26 25.69 6.68 -3.19
C PHE A 26 25.57 6.86 -4.70
N PHE A 27 25.90 5.81 -5.50
CA PHE A 27 26.05 5.92 -6.96
C PHE A 27 25.03 5.12 -7.76
N ASP A 28 24.01 4.51 -7.12
CA ASP A 28 23.07 3.60 -7.78
C ASP A 28 21.61 4.03 -7.69
N ARG A 29 21.37 5.33 -7.43
CA ARG A 29 19.98 5.86 -7.39
C ARG A 29 19.23 5.52 -8.69
N ASN A 30 18.06 4.90 -8.53
CA ASN A 30 17.16 4.47 -9.62
C ASN A 30 17.81 3.49 -10.65
N LYS A 31 18.87 2.80 -10.27
CA LYS A 31 19.46 1.74 -11.11
C LYS A 31 18.79 0.37 -10.95
N THR A 32 18.02 0.19 -9.90
CA THR A 32 17.15 -0.99 -9.70
C THR A 32 15.71 -0.56 -9.72
N LEU A 33 14.83 -1.41 -10.21
CA LEU A 33 13.41 -1.15 -10.25
C LEU A 33 12.83 -1.18 -8.82
N TRP A 34 11.90 -0.28 -8.53
CA TRP A 34 11.01 -0.30 -7.38
C TRP A 34 9.60 -0.61 -7.85
N SER A 35 8.76 -1.20 -7.03
CA SER A 35 7.43 -1.66 -7.47
C SER A 35 6.47 -1.92 -6.30
N GLY A 36 5.20 -1.74 -6.58
CA GLY A 36 4.15 -2.49 -5.93
C GLY A 36 4.01 -3.88 -6.57
N TRP A 37 3.14 -4.72 -6.03
CA TRP A 37 2.93 -6.09 -6.50
C TRP A 37 1.46 -6.46 -6.48
N MET A 38 0.95 -6.95 -7.62
CA MET A 38 -0.32 -7.65 -7.68
C MET A 38 -0.05 -9.15 -7.68
N ILE A 39 -0.67 -9.86 -6.75
CA ILE A 39 -0.54 -11.31 -6.58
C ILE A 39 -1.95 -11.90 -6.69
N GLN A 40 -2.18 -12.77 -7.69
CA GLN A 40 -3.49 -13.27 -8.03
C GLN A 40 -3.52 -14.80 -7.99
N TRP A 41 -4.45 -15.33 -7.23
CA TRP A 41 -4.89 -16.73 -7.23
C TRP A 41 -6.15 -16.86 -8.07
N SER A 42 -6.71 -18.04 -8.14
CA SER A 42 -7.96 -18.31 -8.89
C SER A 42 -9.17 -17.53 -8.33
N ASP A 43 -9.19 -17.29 -7.04
CA ASP A 43 -10.33 -16.78 -6.27
C ASP A 43 -10.00 -15.63 -5.33
N PHE A 44 -8.75 -15.16 -5.35
CA PHE A 44 -8.28 -14.10 -4.46
C PHE A 44 -7.18 -13.26 -5.11
N ALA A 45 -7.23 -11.94 -4.94
CA ALA A 45 -6.20 -11.02 -5.39
C ALA A 45 -5.67 -10.18 -4.22
N PHE A 46 -4.35 -10.12 -4.07
CA PHE A 46 -3.65 -9.32 -3.07
C PHE A 46 -2.78 -8.26 -3.74
N TYR A 47 -2.91 -7.03 -3.30
CA TYR A 47 -2.04 -5.94 -3.72
C TYR A 47 -1.13 -5.48 -2.57
N PHE A 48 0.17 -5.45 -2.82
CA PHE A 48 1.18 -4.87 -1.93
C PHE A 48 1.72 -3.59 -2.55
N ALA A 49 1.44 -2.44 -1.94
CA ALA A 49 1.86 -1.16 -2.49
C ALA A 49 3.36 -0.90 -2.39
N GLY A 50 4.06 -1.54 -1.44
CA GLY A 50 5.44 -1.17 -1.10
C GLY A 50 5.51 0.24 -0.51
N ASP A 51 6.65 0.90 -0.65
CA ASP A 51 6.80 2.33 -0.36
C ASP A 51 6.31 3.13 -1.57
N ALA A 52 5.43 4.08 -1.36
CA ALA A 52 4.82 4.82 -2.45
C ALA A 52 4.34 6.23 -2.03
N GLY A 53 4.53 7.20 -2.92
CA GLY A 53 3.77 8.44 -2.96
C GLY A 53 2.41 8.24 -3.63
N TYR A 54 1.47 9.15 -3.41
CA TYR A 54 0.18 9.09 -4.08
C TYR A 54 0.32 9.49 -5.56
N SER A 55 -0.14 8.62 -6.45
CA SER A 55 -0.08 8.80 -7.90
C SER A 55 -1.25 8.14 -8.62
N SER A 56 -1.35 8.33 -9.93
CA SER A 56 -2.32 7.64 -10.79
C SER A 56 -1.99 6.17 -11.03
N ASP A 57 -0.82 5.69 -10.60
CA ASP A 57 -0.37 4.31 -10.82
C ASP A 57 -1.33 3.28 -10.18
N PHE A 58 -1.97 3.65 -9.05
CA PHE A 58 -2.94 2.78 -8.39
C PHE A 58 -4.18 2.52 -9.27
N ARG A 59 -4.72 3.57 -9.91
CA ARG A 59 -5.83 3.42 -10.85
C ARG A 59 -5.43 2.66 -12.12
N GLN A 60 -4.25 2.96 -12.68
CA GLN A 60 -3.71 2.21 -13.82
C GLN A 60 -3.53 0.73 -13.49
N THR A 61 -3.13 0.40 -12.26
CA THR A 61 -3.01 -0.98 -11.81
C THR A 61 -4.35 -1.70 -11.88
N VAL A 62 -5.42 -1.08 -11.38
CA VAL A 62 -6.77 -1.66 -11.40
C VAL A 62 -7.31 -1.77 -12.83
N GLU A 63 -7.10 -0.76 -13.66
CA GLU A 63 -7.50 -0.78 -15.07
C GLU A 63 -6.88 -1.96 -15.84
N LYS A 64 -5.65 -2.34 -15.49
CA LYS A 64 -4.93 -3.43 -16.15
C LYS A 64 -5.15 -4.80 -15.53
N LEU A 65 -5.26 -4.88 -14.20
CA LEU A 65 -5.17 -6.14 -13.46
C LEU A 65 -6.43 -6.47 -12.65
N GLY A 66 -7.40 -5.56 -12.59
CA GLY A 66 -8.59 -5.70 -11.76
C GLY A 66 -8.39 -5.28 -10.31
N ASN A 67 -9.48 -5.25 -9.55
CA ASN A 67 -9.50 -4.83 -8.15
C ASN A 67 -8.97 -5.94 -7.24
N PRO A 68 -8.10 -5.64 -6.27
CA PRO A 68 -7.69 -6.63 -5.28
C PRO A 68 -8.77 -6.87 -4.22
N ASP A 69 -8.80 -8.08 -3.67
CA ASP A 69 -9.63 -8.38 -2.49
C ASP A 69 -9.02 -7.78 -1.22
N LEU A 70 -7.70 -7.80 -1.11
CA LEU A 70 -6.95 -7.22 0.00
C LEU A 70 -5.78 -6.36 -0.50
N ALA A 71 -5.61 -5.17 0.07
CA ALA A 71 -4.45 -4.32 -0.20
C ALA A 71 -3.63 -4.07 1.08
N ALA A 72 -2.30 -4.13 0.96
CA ALA A 72 -1.36 -3.64 1.97
C ALA A 72 -0.88 -2.24 1.55
N ILE A 73 -1.30 -1.21 2.28
CA ILE A 73 -1.10 0.19 1.92
C ILE A 73 -0.24 0.88 2.99
N PRO A 74 0.88 1.56 2.64
CA PRO A 74 1.70 2.28 3.61
C PRO A 74 0.93 3.45 4.21
N ILE A 75 1.17 3.72 5.51
CA ILE A 75 0.51 4.80 6.25
C ILE A 75 1.48 5.60 7.13
N GLY A 76 2.78 5.36 7.04
CA GLY A 76 3.83 6.02 7.84
C GLY A 76 4.93 6.63 7.00
N ALA A 77 5.89 7.27 7.67
CA ALA A 77 7.01 7.98 7.07
C ALA A 77 6.58 9.18 6.18
N TYR A 78 5.62 9.99 6.64
CA TYR A 78 5.02 11.06 5.82
C TYR A 78 5.42 12.50 6.23
N GLU A 79 6.07 12.71 7.39
CA GLU A 79 6.49 14.06 7.80
C GLU A 79 8.02 14.28 7.67
N PRO A 80 8.48 15.47 7.28
CA PRO A 80 7.69 16.67 6.93
C PRO A 80 7.02 16.49 5.55
N ARG A 81 5.74 16.84 5.46
CA ARG A 81 4.90 16.51 4.31
C ARG A 81 5.41 17.05 2.98
N ASP A 82 5.92 18.27 2.93
CA ASP A 82 6.40 18.91 1.70
C ASP A 82 7.57 18.14 1.06
N PHE A 83 8.39 17.49 1.88
CA PHE A 83 9.50 16.66 1.43
C PHE A 83 9.06 15.22 1.13
N MET A 84 8.23 14.64 2.01
CA MET A 84 7.92 13.20 1.96
C MET A 84 6.83 12.84 0.94
N LYS A 85 5.94 13.78 0.57
CA LYS A 85 4.77 13.51 -0.29
C LYS A 85 5.07 12.88 -1.65
N SER A 86 6.28 13.12 -2.17
CA SER A 86 6.70 12.56 -3.47
C SER A 86 7.03 11.07 -3.42
N ALA A 87 7.29 10.52 -2.21
CA ALA A 87 7.73 9.14 -2.03
C ALA A 87 6.89 8.35 -1.01
N HIS A 88 6.15 9.04 -0.14
CA HIS A 88 5.36 8.40 0.92
C HIS A 88 3.98 9.05 1.03
N ILE A 89 2.94 8.23 1.09
CA ILE A 89 1.56 8.66 1.34
C ILE A 89 1.32 8.82 2.83
N ASN A 90 0.44 9.77 3.19
CA ASN A 90 -0.07 9.90 4.55
C ASN A 90 -1.36 9.09 4.73
N PRO A 91 -1.90 8.94 5.95
CA PRO A 91 -3.12 8.17 6.17
C PRO A 91 -4.34 8.63 5.38
N GLU A 92 -4.50 9.92 5.09
CA GLU A 92 -5.58 10.46 4.27
C GLU A 92 -5.45 10.04 2.81
N GLU A 93 -4.22 10.06 2.29
CA GLU A 93 -3.94 9.56 0.95
C GLU A 93 -4.04 8.04 0.88
N ALA A 94 -3.72 7.31 1.95
CA ALA A 94 -3.92 5.88 2.00
C ALA A 94 -5.40 5.49 1.83
N VAL A 95 -6.33 6.28 2.39
CA VAL A 95 -7.78 6.12 2.16
C VAL A 95 -8.13 6.40 0.70
N ARG A 96 -7.50 7.38 0.04
CA ARG A 96 -7.69 7.64 -1.39
C ARG A 96 -7.16 6.47 -2.24
N VAL A 97 -5.98 5.94 -1.91
CA VAL A 97 -5.41 4.75 -2.58
C VAL A 97 -6.34 3.55 -2.43
N PHE A 98 -6.89 3.33 -1.24
CA PHE A 98 -7.89 2.27 -1.00
C PHE A 98 -9.09 2.39 -1.95
N ASN A 99 -9.62 3.59 -2.10
CA ASN A 99 -10.73 3.87 -3.02
C ASN A 99 -10.31 3.73 -4.50
N ASP A 100 -9.12 4.23 -4.87
CA ASP A 100 -8.60 4.12 -6.25
C ASP A 100 -8.33 2.66 -6.66
N LEU A 101 -7.89 1.82 -5.71
CA LEU A 101 -7.74 0.38 -5.92
C LEU A 101 -9.08 -0.37 -5.95
N GLY A 102 -10.15 0.20 -5.39
CA GLY A 102 -11.43 -0.48 -5.22
C GLY A 102 -11.29 -1.79 -4.44
N ALA A 103 -10.33 -1.85 -3.52
CA ALA A 103 -10.07 -3.04 -2.71
C ALA A 103 -11.23 -3.33 -1.76
N LYS A 104 -11.55 -4.61 -1.53
CA LYS A 104 -12.58 -4.97 -0.54
C LYS A 104 -12.10 -4.72 0.88
N TYR A 105 -10.82 -5.01 1.14
CA TYR A 105 -10.18 -4.84 2.45
C TYR A 105 -8.79 -4.24 2.30
N ALA A 106 -8.29 -3.59 3.35
CA ALA A 106 -6.91 -3.14 3.41
C ALA A 106 -6.30 -3.29 4.81
N ILE A 107 -4.98 -3.42 4.83
CA ILE A 107 -4.15 -3.31 6.04
C ILE A 107 -3.16 -2.17 5.88
N GLY A 108 -3.04 -1.35 6.93
CA GLY A 108 -2.03 -0.30 7.01
C GLY A 108 -0.68 -0.88 7.38
N ILE A 109 0.31 -0.65 6.53
CA ILE A 109 1.69 -1.09 6.70
C ILE A 109 2.65 0.10 6.84
N HIS A 110 3.95 -0.18 6.95
CA HIS A 110 5.02 0.83 6.99
C HIS A 110 4.88 1.83 8.14
N TRP A 111 4.54 1.36 9.35
CA TRP A 111 4.42 2.17 10.56
C TRP A 111 4.82 1.38 11.81
N GLY A 112 5.15 2.09 12.90
CA GLY A 112 5.24 1.52 14.25
C GLY A 112 6.51 0.70 14.57
N THR A 113 7.44 0.49 13.62
CA THR A 113 8.66 -0.31 13.84
C THR A 113 9.89 0.59 14.03
N PHE A 114 10.10 1.54 13.13
CA PHE A 114 11.24 2.46 13.19
C PHE A 114 10.76 3.91 13.12
N LYS A 115 11.40 4.79 13.90
CA LYS A 115 11.19 6.22 13.79
C LYS A 115 12.02 6.77 12.61
N LEU A 116 11.44 6.78 11.43
CA LEU A 116 12.09 7.21 10.19
C LEU A 116 11.93 8.71 9.93
N THR A 117 10.86 9.32 10.44
CA THR A 117 10.38 10.65 10.11
C THR A 117 9.90 11.40 11.35
N LEU A 118 9.30 12.58 11.18
CA LEU A 118 9.00 13.48 12.30
C LEU A 118 7.68 13.15 13.02
N GLU A 119 6.74 12.48 12.38
CA GLU A 119 5.48 12.08 13.02
C GLU A 119 5.71 11.11 14.20
N PRO A 120 4.88 11.16 15.25
CA PRO A 120 4.90 10.18 16.33
C PRO A 120 4.62 8.76 15.81
N MET A 121 5.36 7.77 16.28
CA MET A 121 5.25 6.37 15.78
C MET A 121 3.85 5.75 15.92
N ASN A 122 3.06 6.23 16.87
CA ASN A 122 1.69 5.76 17.13
C ASN A 122 0.61 6.64 16.47
N GLU A 123 0.99 7.70 15.76
CA GLU A 123 0.05 8.61 15.09
C GLU A 123 -0.63 7.97 13.87
N PRO A 124 0.08 7.22 12.98
CA PRO A 124 -0.51 6.74 11.74
C PRO A 124 -1.83 5.96 11.89
N PRO A 125 -1.99 5.02 12.84
CA PRO A 125 -3.27 4.36 13.07
C PRO A 125 -4.40 5.29 13.52
N VAL A 126 -4.08 6.25 14.37
CA VAL A 126 -5.06 7.24 14.88
C VAL A 126 -5.55 8.12 13.75
N ARG A 127 -4.61 8.60 12.94
CA ARG A 127 -4.89 9.45 11.78
C ARG A 127 -5.66 8.69 10.69
N LEU A 128 -5.31 7.41 10.43
CA LEU A 128 -6.06 6.55 9.52
C LEU A 128 -7.52 6.38 9.96
N LYS A 129 -7.75 6.08 11.24
CA LYS A 129 -9.11 5.95 11.78
C LYS A 129 -9.93 7.23 11.59
N LYS A 130 -9.31 8.40 11.78
CA LYS A 130 -9.94 9.69 11.54
C LYS A 130 -10.25 9.90 10.06
N ALA A 131 -9.32 9.58 9.17
CA ALA A 131 -9.49 9.71 7.73
C ALA A 131 -10.62 8.80 7.19
N LEU A 132 -10.69 7.56 7.65
CA LEU A 132 -11.77 6.63 7.32
C LEU A 132 -13.14 7.19 7.77
N LYS A 133 -13.23 7.71 9.00
CA LYS A 133 -14.46 8.33 9.50
C LYS A 133 -14.89 9.52 8.63
N VAL A 134 -13.97 10.38 8.23
CA VAL A 134 -14.23 11.52 7.34
C VAL A 134 -14.73 11.05 5.97
N ALA A 135 -14.18 9.96 5.45
CA ALA A 135 -14.58 9.34 4.19
C ALA A 135 -15.88 8.52 4.27
N GLY A 136 -16.50 8.39 5.45
CA GLY A 136 -17.70 7.56 5.65
C GLY A 136 -17.45 6.05 5.53
N LEU A 137 -16.21 5.61 5.69
CA LEU A 137 -15.81 4.22 5.56
C LEU A 137 -15.75 3.52 6.93
N ASP A 138 -16.15 2.25 6.95
CA ASP A 138 -16.07 1.42 8.14
C ASP A 138 -14.59 1.06 8.43
N SER A 139 -14.13 1.32 9.64
CA SER A 139 -12.77 0.97 10.06
C SER A 139 -12.50 -0.54 10.11
N ARG A 140 -13.51 -1.39 9.93
CA ARG A 140 -13.36 -2.84 9.81
C ARG A 140 -12.83 -3.29 8.45
N ILE A 141 -13.01 -2.47 7.39
CA ILE A 141 -12.55 -2.81 6.05
C ILE A 141 -11.10 -2.35 5.77
N PHE A 142 -10.63 -1.33 6.50
CA PHE A 142 -9.23 -0.89 6.41
C PHE A 142 -8.66 -0.78 7.84
N ARG A 143 -7.78 -1.71 8.20
CA ARG A 143 -7.29 -1.90 9.58
C ARG A 143 -5.79 -1.68 9.69
N THR A 144 -5.35 -1.42 10.91
CA THR A 144 -3.96 -1.55 11.33
C THR A 144 -3.86 -2.74 12.27
N LEU A 145 -2.84 -3.56 12.10
CA LEU A 145 -2.59 -4.74 12.94
C LEU A 145 -1.42 -4.47 13.87
N LYS A 146 -1.49 -4.96 15.09
CA LYS A 146 -0.34 -4.98 16.00
C LYS A 146 0.68 -6.00 15.50
N HIS A 147 1.96 -5.84 15.86
CA HIS A 147 2.97 -6.85 15.57
C HIS A 147 2.54 -8.21 16.16
N GLY A 148 2.54 -9.25 15.33
CA GLY A 148 2.08 -10.59 15.68
C GLY A 148 0.56 -10.79 15.68
N GLU A 149 -0.24 -9.75 15.43
CA GLU A 149 -1.69 -9.88 15.30
C GLU A 149 -2.05 -10.54 13.97
N THR A 150 -2.99 -11.47 14.01
CA THR A 150 -3.57 -12.10 12.84
C THR A 150 -4.99 -11.55 12.61
N TRP A 151 -5.28 -11.16 11.39
CA TRP A 151 -6.62 -10.86 10.95
C TRP A 151 -7.05 -11.90 9.91
N PRO A 152 -8.01 -12.77 10.23
CA PRO A 152 -8.65 -13.53 9.19
C PRO A 152 -9.43 -12.54 8.33
N ALA A 153 -8.78 -11.96 7.33
CA ALA A 153 -9.43 -11.20 6.27
C ALA A 153 -10.36 -12.20 5.60
N VAL A 154 -11.61 -12.09 5.97
CA VAL A 154 -12.56 -13.12 5.66
C VAL A 154 -12.77 -13.14 4.18
N LEU A 155 -12.36 -14.22 3.60
CA LEU A 155 -13.01 -14.79 2.44
C LEU A 155 -14.44 -15.20 2.88
N GLN A 156 -15.29 -14.22 3.22
CA GLN A 156 -16.72 -14.44 3.36
C GLN A 156 -17.30 -14.31 1.96
N ASN A 157 -17.52 -15.47 1.37
CA ASN A 157 -18.37 -15.64 0.21
C ASN A 157 -19.76 -15.07 0.45
#